data_6eca5154c28f33f0f5e961895ab8b4d6
#
_entry.id   6eca5154c28f33f0f5e961895ab8b4d6
#
_cell.length_a   1.000
_cell.length_b   1.000
_cell.length_c   1.000
_cell.angle_alpha   90.00
_cell.angle_beta   90.00
_cell.angle_gamma   90.00
#
_symmetry.space_group_name_H-M   'P 1'
#
loop_
_entity.id
_entity.type
_entity.pdbx_description
1 polymer ?
#
loop_
_entity_poly.entity_id
_entity_poly.type
_entity_poly.pdbx_seq_one_letter_code
_entity_poly.pdbx_strand_id
1 'polypeptide(L)'
;MSKRVWYPIVIISLCLSLTITGCGLQALLGNKNKTSSAKEETKTVIAVSLNEEDPNKLLITKGIDDLAKKEKVQVKYLDQSSVGKESPLKGAKILIYQGGNESLLKSAETDKIPVLALSQLPVGVKPVGIITPDQEKTGELMAQTLVSKVAEGQIVILQGDPNETGFQERLAGTKLVLSKNPKITVQNIVSSPDSESVAKQGLADFLQKNPDKVQGILAHTEKLAAMANEVLKQAQLDKKIILVGGQASVPSLERMSSGAQNGDVDTSPYLQGVNAYQWAQKIIKKESLEVNDSITSEQGEIPAKIIQVKAVTPDNLAVIQKSYTKTLQSAEQDKKQTEQAGQASKSKDQSGEKDQSKDQGQAKKEDQSGDKSSSEGEQAKSSAIPPGVQKVTERIKTETTREYLDAQGKVIGTEKTANEQIKTVPPEMLKQPSEQPKDAAKDQGAQSEKDKGTKE
;
A
#
# COMPACT_ATOMS: atom_id res chain seq x y z
N MET A 1 5.50 -62.54 28.07
CA MET A 1 4.31 -62.93 28.86
C MET A 1 3.29 -61.84 28.77
N SER A 2 2.19 -62.19 28.20
CA SER A 2 0.96 -61.45 27.90
C SER A 2 0.25 -60.94 29.15
N LYS A 3 -0.41 -59.81 29.08
CA LYS A 3 -1.73 -59.57 29.68
C LYS A 3 -2.45 -58.43 28.95
N ARG A 4 -3.36 -58.80 28.06
CA ARG A 4 -4.45 -57.97 27.55
C ARG A 4 -5.47 -57.76 28.66
N VAL A 5 -5.93 -56.55 28.87
CA VAL A 5 -7.14 -56.26 29.67
C VAL A 5 -8.16 -55.60 28.73
N TRP A 6 -9.23 -56.36 28.51
CA TRP A 6 -10.47 -55.95 27.87
C TRP A 6 -11.36 -55.22 28.90
N TYR A 7 -12.00 -54.13 28.52
CA TYR A 7 -13.16 -53.56 29.23
C TYR A 7 -14.36 -53.47 28.28
N PRO A 8 -15.54 -53.82 28.75
CA PRO A 8 -16.70 -53.99 27.90
C PRO A 8 -17.55 -52.71 27.76
N ILE A 9 -18.18 -52.67 26.61
CA ILE A 9 -19.25 -51.78 26.19
C ILE A 9 -20.47 -51.93 27.10
N VAL A 10 -20.98 -50.84 27.69
CA VAL A 10 -22.33 -50.81 28.26
C VAL A 10 -23.16 -49.87 27.41
N ILE A 11 -24.06 -50.50 26.64
CA ILE A 11 -25.18 -49.87 25.93
C ILE A 11 -26.30 -49.70 26.96
N ILE A 12 -26.75 -48.44 27.14
CA ILE A 12 -28.05 -48.17 27.77
C ILE A 12 -28.89 -47.38 26.76
N SER A 13 -29.84 -48.16 26.20
CA SER A 13 -31.03 -47.70 25.49
C SER A 13 -32.13 -47.52 26.53
N LEU A 14 -32.86 -46.40 26.55
CA LEU A 14 -34.25 -46.41 27.01
C LEU A 14 -35.04 -45.16 26.60
N CYS A 15 -35.97 -45.37 25.69
CA CYS A 15 -37.40 -45.03 25.67
C CYS A 15 -37.85 -43.54 25.73
N LEU A 16 -38.24 -43.07 24.64
CA LEU A 16 -39.56 -42.76 24.05
C LEU A 16 -40.74 -42.61 25.07
N SER A 17 -41.27 -41.42 25.18
CA SER A 17 -42.69 -41.21 25.50
C SER A 17 -43.24 -39.92 24.85
N LEU A 18 -44.04 -40.14 23.82
CA LEU A 18 -45.01 -39.18 23.28
C LEU A 18 -46.13 -38.98 24.28
N THR A 19 -46.54 -37.71 24.50
CA THR A 19 -47.91 -37.40 24.87
C THR A 19 -48.38 -36.18 24.05
N ILE A 20 -49.30 -36.49 23.16
CA ILE A 20 -50.16 -35.57 22.43
C ILE A 20 -51.45 -35.40 23.26
N THR A 21 -51.82 -34.18 23.58
CA THR A 21 -53.22 -33.69 23.82
C THR A 21 -53.08 -32.20 24.11
N GLY A 22 -53.86 -31.25 23.63
CA GLY A 22 -55.12 -31.22 22.94
C GLY A 22 -55.44 -29.76 22.61
N CYS A 23 -56.33 -29.59 21.69
CA CYS A 23 -56.90 -28.34 21.17
C CYS A 23 -57.50 -27.43 22.26
N GLY A 24 -57.32 -26.13 22.09
CA GLY A 24 -58.04 -25.10 22.77
C GLY A 24 -58.08 -23.82 21.97
N LEU A 25 -59.13 -23.65 21.16
CA LEU A 25 -59.49 -22.46 20.40
C LEU A 25 -60.03 -21.41 21.38
N GLN A 26 -59.43 -20.20 21.40
CA GLN A 26 -60.19 -18.97 21.70
C GLN A 26 -59.50 -17.74 21.16
N ALA A 27 -60.13 -17.19 20.14
CA ALA A 27 -59.91 -15.82 19.69
C ALA A 27 -60.53 -14.87 20.75
N LEU A 28 -59.86 -13.74 21.02
CA LEU A 28 -60.48 -12.42 21.15
C LEU A 28 -59.43 -11.33 21.47
N LEU A 29 -59.22 -10.45 20.49
CA LEU A 29 -58.97 -9.01 20.64
C LEU A 29 -57.93 -8.52 21.65
N GLY A 30 -56.81 -8.09 21.12
CA GLY A 30 -55.81 -7.31 21.84
C GLY A 30 -54.72 -6.80 20.89
N ASN A 31 -55.01 -5.78 20.13
CA ASN A 31 -54.06 -5.03 19.34
C ASN A 31 -52.97 -4.47 20.27
N LYS A 32 -51.79 -5.08 20.28
CA LYS A 32 -50.55 -4.49 20.75
C LYS A 32 -49.49 -4.72 19.70
N ASN A 33 -49.24 -3.67 18.92
CA ASN A 33 -48.04 -3.52 18.13
C ASN A 33 -46.80 -3.82 19.01
N LYS A 34 -46.36 -5.07 19.03
CA LYS A 34 -44.99 -5.40 19.35
C LYS A 34 -44.20 -5.16 18.07
N THR A 35 -43.71 -3.95 17.93
CA THR A 35 -42.54 -3.69 17.11
C THR A 35 -41.44 -4.62 17.62
N SER A 36 -41.29 -5.78 17.01
CA SER A 36 -40.08 -6.56 17.14
C SER A 36 -39.01 -5.68 16.49
N SER A 37 -38.28 -4.92 17.30
CA SER A 37 -37.02 -4.38 16.87
C SER A 37 -36.13 -5.61 16.54
N ALA A 38 -36.13 -5.98 15.28
CA ALA A 38 -35.06 -6.82 14.75
C ALA A 38 -33.78 -6.08 15.16
N LYS A 39 -33.05 -6.64 16.12
CA LYS A 39 -31.72 -6.21 16.45
C LYS A 39 -30.97 -6.33 15.13
N GLU A 40 -30.75 -5.20 14.49
CA GLU A 40 -29.87 -5.12 13.31
C GLU A 40 -28.55 -5.74 13.75
N GLU A 41 -28.28 -6.95 13.33
CA GLU A 41 -26.98 -7.57 13.53
C GLU A 41 -25.98 -6.65 12.84
N THR A 42 -25.32 -5.79 13.61
CA THR A 42 -24.28 -4.91 13.11
C THR A 42 -23.22 -5.79 12.50
N LYS A 43 -23.21 -5.87 11.16
CA LYS A 43 -22.22 -6.64 10.42
C LYS A 43 -20.83 -6.24 10.91
N THR A 44 -20.02 -7.21 11.26
CA THR A 44 -18.62 -6.97 11.60
C THR A 44 -17.93 -6.33 10.41
N VAL A 45 -17.31 -5.17 10.61
CA VAL A 45 -16.57 -4.44 9.57
C VAL A 45 -15.09 -4.45 9.91
N ILE A 46 -14.26 -4.90 8.98
CA ILE A 46 -12.81 -4.79 9.00
C ILE A 46 -12.43 -3.66 8.05
N ALA A 47 -11.77 -2.62 8.56
CA ALA A 47 -11.18 -1.58 7.73
C ALA A 47 -9.77 -2.02 7.27
N VAL A 48 -9.43 -1.73 6.03
CA VAL A 48 -8.14 -2.09 5.44
C VAL A 48 -7.56 -0.89 4.69
N SER A 49 -6.33 -0.51 5.01
CA SER A 49 -5.54 0.48 4.29
C SER A 49 -4.26 -0.18 3.79
N LEU A 50 -4.11 -0.28 2.49
CA LEU A 50 -2.94 -0.84 1.83
C LEU A 50 -2.14 0.26 1.15
N ASN A 51 -0.84 0.06 1.03
CA ASN A 51 0.02 0.95 0.26
C ASN A 51 -0.34 0.85 -1.23
N GLU A 52 -0.71 2.00 -1.83
CA GLU A 52 -1.10 2.07 -3.25
C GLU A 52 0.06 1.73 -4.20
N GLU A 53 1.29 1.96 -3.75
CA GLU A 53 2.50 1.68 -4.53
C GLU A 53 3.00 0.24 -4.37
N ASP A 54 2.39 -0.58 -3.49
CA ASP A 54 2.79 -1.99 -3.37
C ASP A 54 2.40 -2.77 -4.62
N PRO A 55 3.36 -3.30 -5.39
CA PRO A 55 3.08 -4.06 -6.61
C PRO A 55 2.27 -5.32 -6.35
N ASN A 56 2.22 -5.79 -5.11
CA ASN A 56 1.50 -6.98 -4.67
C ASN A 56 0.17 -6.68 -3.97
N LYS A 57 -0.27 -5.41 -3.94
CA LYS A 57 -1.52 -4.99 -3.30
C LYS A 57 -2.71 -5.88 -3.67
N LEU A 58 -2.87 -6.22 -4.95
CA LEU A 58 -3.98 -7.07 -5.42
C LEU A 58 -3.91 -8.51 -4.88
N LEU A 59 -2.70 -9.07 -4.72
CA LEU A 59 -2.52 -10.40 -4.14
C LEU A 59 -2.86 -10.40 -2.65
N ILE A 60 -2.46 -9.36 -1.91
CA ILE A 60 -2.81 -9.17 -0.50
C ILE A 60 -4.33 -9.01 -0.36
N THR A 61 -4.93 -8.13 -1.16
CA THR A 61 -6.39 -7.91 -1.20
C THR A 61 -7.12 -9.24 -1.42
N LYS A 62 -6.68 -10.04 -2.41
CA LYS A 62 -7.31 -11.33 -2.71
C LYS A 62 -7.24 -12.30 -1.53
N GLY A 63 -6.13 -12.33 -0.79
CA GLY A 63 -5.99 -13.14 0.41
C GLY A 63 -6.98 -12.76 1.52
N ILE A 64 -7.24 -11.47 1.71
CA ILE A 64 -8.24 -10.95 2.65
C ILE A 64 -9.66 -11.29 2.17
N ASP A 65 -9.97 -11.00 0.90
CA ASP A 65 -11.31 -11.11 0.33
C ASP A 65 -11.81 -12.55 0.25
N ASP A 66 -10.93 -13.52 -0.06
CA ASP A 66 -11.30 -14.94 -0.13
C ASP A 66 -11.88 -15.44 1.19
N LEU A 67 -11.27 -15.06 2.31
CA LEU A 67 -11.75 -15.43 3.63
C LEU A 67 -12.96 -14.60 4.05
N ALA A 68 -12.96 -13.30 3.81
CA ALA A 68 -14.07 -12.41 4.12
C ALA A 68 -15.36 -12.85 3.40
N LYS A 69 -15.26 -13.20 2.12
CA LYS A 69 -16.38 -13.71 1.31
C LYS A 69 -16.92 -15.02 1.87
N LYS A 70 -16.01 -15.95 2.21
CA LYS A 70 -16.37 -17.26 2.80
C LYS A 70 -17.11 -17.10 4.13
N GLU A 71 -16.66 -16.16 4.97
CA GLU A 71 -17.22 -15.92 6.31
C GLU A 71 -18.32 -14.86 6.33
N LYS A 72 -18.65 -14.26 5.19
CA LYS A 72 -19.65 -13.18 5.02
C LYS A 72 -19.38 -11.95 5.89
N VAL A 73 -18.10 -11.63 6.11
CA VAL A 73 -17.63 -10.45 6.84
C VAL A 73 -17.49 -9.28 5.87
N GLN A 74 -17.88 -8.10 6.30
CA GLN A 74 -17.70 -6.88 5.51
C GLN A 74 -16.28 -6.36 5.65
N VAL A 75 -15.58 -6.18 4.53
CA VAL A 75 -14.29 -5.50 4.45
C VAL A 75 -14.49 -4.15 3.77
N LYS A 76 -13.93 -3.10 4.36
CA LYS A 76 -13.95 -1.73 3.83
C LYS A 76 -12.52 -1.32 3.52
N TYR A 77 -12.20 -1.23 2.23
CA TYR A 77 -10.91 -0.69 1.78
C TYR A 77 -10.94 0.84 1.83
N LEU A 78 -9.90 1.42 2.40
CA LEU A 78 -9.72 2.85 2.59
C LEU A 78 -8.51 3.31 1.78
N ASP A 79 -8.73 4.26 0.90
CA ASP A 79 -7.71 4.92 0.10
C ASP A 79 -7.37 6.32 0.64
N GLN A 80 -6.44 7.01 -0.01
CA GLN A 80 -6.05 8.37 0.37
C GLN A 80 -7.20 9.37 0.28
N SER A 81 -8.24 9.11 -0.53
CA SER A 81 -9.40 9.97 -0.71
C SER A 81 -10.50 9.76 0.35
N SER A 82 -10.37 8.73 1.17
CA SER A 82 -11.39 8.32 2.16
C SER A 82 -11.57 9.29 3.34
N VAL A 83 -10.91 10.45 3.32
CA VAL A 83 -10.98 11.48 4.37
C VAL A 83 -12.19 12.40 4.11
N GLY A 84 -13.32 12.09 4.75
CA GLY A 84 -14.53 12.88 4.69
C GLY A 84 -14.90 13.51 6.05
N LYS A 85 -16.09 14.18 6.13
CA LYS A 85 -16.62 14.79 7.37
C LYS A 85 -16.94 13.76 8.48
N GLU A 86 -17.16 12.50 8.14
CA GLU A 86 -17.35 11.40 9.10
C GLU A 86 -16.06 10.60 9.24
N SER A 87 -15.82 10.02 10.44
CA SER A 87 -14.66 9.12 10.63
C SER A 87 -14.66 8.01 9.57
N PRO A 88 -13.60 7.87 8.78
CA PRO A 88 -13.51 6.83 7.76
C PRO A 88 -13.60 5.43 8.38
N LEU A 89 -13.31 5.30 9.67
CA LEU A 89 -13.34 4.06 10.44
C LEU A 89 -14.69 3.79 11.14
N LYS A 90 -15.69 4.65 10.93
CA LYS A 90 -17.01 4.47 11.56
C LYS A 90 -17.57 3.07 11.32
N GLY A 91 -17.86 2.36 12.41
CA GLY A 91 -18.37 0.98 12.41
C GLY A 91 -17.31 -0.10 12.27
N ALA A 92 -16.05 0.24 11.98
CA ALA A 92 -14.96 -0.73 11.96
C ALA A 92 -14.65 -1.25 13.36
N LYS A 93 -14.28 -2.52 13.44
CA LYS A 93 -13.85 -3.19 14.68
C LYS A 93 -12.33 -3.30 14.79
N ILE A 94 -11.64 -3.17 13.69
CA ILE A 94 -10.17 -3.22 13.57
C ILE A 94 -9.76 -2.53 12.27
N LEU A 95 -8.55 -1.96 12.26
CA LEU A 95 -7.87 -1.47 11.07
C LEU A 95 -6.67 -2.37 10.76
N ILE A 96 -6.67 -3.02 9.60
CA ILE A 96 -5.46 -3.62 9.01
C ILE A 96 -4.75 -2.49 8.25
N TYR A 97 -3.50 -2.20 8.62
CA TYR A 97 -2.75 -1.07 8.08
C TYR A 97 -1.38 -1.51 7.54
N GLN A 98 -1.18 -1.31 6.24
CA GLN A 98 0.10 -1.51 5.56
C GLN A 98 0.75 -0.17 5.18
N GLY A 99 -0.04 0.88 5.06
CA GLY A 99 0.40 2.19 4.61
C GLY A 99 -0.76 3.01 4.06
N GLY A 100 -0.45 4.06 3.32
CA GLY A 100 -1.43 4.97 2.75
C GLY A 100 -1.64 6.21 3.63
N ASN A 101 -2.88 6.51 3.98
CA ASN A 101 -3.19 7.73 4.70
C ASN A 101 -2.92 7.62 6.22
N GLU A 102 -1.89 8.28 6.70
CA GLU A 102 -1.51 8.30 8.12
C GLU A 102 -2.60 8.89 9.04
N SER A 103 -3.52 9.73 8.52
CA SER A 103 -4.62 10.25 9.32
C SER A 103 -5.56 9.15 9.82
N LEU A 104 -5.56 7.97 9.17
CA LEU A 104 -6.30 6.79 9.63
C LEU A 104 -5.77 6.26 10.97
N LEU A 105 -4.46 6.37 11.21
CA LEU A 105 -3.86 5.96 12.48
C LEU A 105 -4.34 6.85 13.63
N LYS A 106 -4.40 8.17 13.41
CA LYS A 106 -4.96 9.14 14.38
C LYS A 106 -6.45 8.90 14.62
N SER A 107 -7.19 8.57 13.56
CA SER A 107 -8.62 8.22 13.68
C SER A 107 -8.80 6.93 14.47
N ALA A 108 -7.96 5.92 14.23
CA ALA A 108 -8.00 4.65 14.97
C ALA A 108 -7.73 4.85 16.47
N GLU A 109 -6.76 5.69 16.81
CA GLU A 109 -6.44 6.04 18.20
C GLU A 109 -7.61 6.77 18.87
N THR A 110 -8.17 7.79 18.20
CA THR A 110 -9.32 8.57 18.70
C THR A 110 -10.54 7.69 18.93
N ASP A 111 -10.86 6.82 17.98
CA ASP A 111 -12.02 5.93 18.00
C ASP A 111 -11.76 4.63 18.80
N LYS A 112 -10.55 4.47 19.38
CA LYS A 112 -10.07 3.28 20.10
C LYS A 112 -10.22 2.00 19.29
N ILE A 113 -9.96 2.08 17.99
CA ILE A 113 -9.98 0.94 17.06
C ILE A 113 -8.58 0.32 17.04
N PRO A 114 -8.43 -0.99 17.35
CA PRO A 114 -7.14 -1.64 17.32
C PRO A 114 -6.56 -1.63 15.90
N VAL A 115 -5.24 -1.42 15.82
CA VAL A 115 -4.48 -1.44 14.55
C VAL A 115 -3.69 -2.73 14.46
N LEU A 116 -3.90 -3.51 13.42
CA LEU A 116 -3.07 -4.66 13.03
C LEU A 116 -2.14 -4.22 11.90
N ALA A 117 -0.85 -4.22 12.15
CA ALA A 117 0.15 -3.86 11.14
C ALA A 117 0.30 -4.98 10.10
N LEU A 118 0.57 -4.59 8.87
CA LEU A 118 0.83 -5.51 7.75
C LEU A 118 2.10 -5.08 7.02
N SER A 119 3.02 -6.01 6.84
CA SER A 119 4.32 -5.88 6.19
C SER A 119 5.33 -4.98 6.91
N GLN A 120 4.91 -3.86 7.49
CA GLN A 120 5.77 -2.90 8.21
C GLN A 120 5.06 -2.30 9.41
N LEU A 121 5.81 -1.79 10.38
CA LEU A 121 5.26 -1.12 11.56
C LEU A 121 4.80 0.30 11.20
N PRO A 122 3.62 0.72 11.69
CA PRO A 122 3.18 2.11 11.54
C PRO A 122 3.98 3.03 12.46
N VAL A 123 4.24 4.25 12.00
CA VAL A 123 4.89 5.28 12.81
C VAL A 123 3.90 5.88 13.81
N GLY A 124 4.34 6.06 15.06
CA GLY A 124 3.59 6.80 16.09
C GLY A 124 2.44 6.04 16.76
N VAL A 125 2.05 4.86 16.29
CA VAL A 125 0.95 4.06 16.85
C VAL A 125 1.45 2.65 17.17
N LYS A 126 1.18 2.18 18.39
CA LYS A 126 1.49 0.79 18.78
C LYS A 126 0.43 -0.15 18.21
N PRO A 127 0.76 -1.03 17.24
CA PRO A 127 -0.18 -2.02 16.75
C PRO A 127 -0.40 -3.14 17.78
N VAL A 128 -1.52 -3.82 17.71
CA VAL A 128 -1.82 -5.00 18.53
C VAL A 128 -1.07 -6.24 18.07
N GLY A 129 -0.47 -6.20 16.90
CA GLY A 129 0.35 -7.24 16.29
C GLY A 129 0.76 -6.85 14.87
N ILE A 130 1.62 -7.65 14.27
CA ILE A 130 2.09 -7.46 12.89
C ILE A 130 2.10 -8.79 12.13
N ILE A 131 1.70 -8.73 10.87
CA ILE A 131 1.93 -9.80 9.87
C ILE A 131 2.99 -9.27 8.91
N THR A 132 4.14 -9.94 8.82
CA THR A 132 5.25 -9.48 7.96
C THR A 132 5.97 -10.67 7.33
N PRO A 133 6.55 -10.55 6.12
CA PRO A 133 7.45 -11.57 5.62
C PRO A 133 8.73 -11.62 6.46
N ASP A 134 9.41 -12.77 6.43
CA ASP A 134 10.72 -12.93 7.05
C ASP A 134 11.75 -12.05 6.33
N GLN A 135 12.04 -10.88 6.89
CA GLN A 135 12.88 -9.87 6.26
C GLN A 135 14.37 -10.27 6.27
N GLU A 136 14.83 -10.84 7.38
CA GLU A 136 16.22 -11.31 7.47
C GLU A 136 16.45 -12.44 6.47
N LYS A 137 15.55 -13.41 6.42
CA LYS A 137 15.60 -14.50 5.44
C LYS A 137 15.49 -14.01 4.00
N THR A 138 14.72 -12.95 3.74
CA THR A 138 14.66 -12.30 2.43
C THR A 138 16.06 -11.82 2.02
N GLY A 139 16.77 -11.10 2.90
CA GLY A 139 18.13 -10.66 2.66
C GLY A 139 19.12 -11.80 2.44
N GLU A 140 19.02 -12.87 3.24
CA GLU A 140 19.83 -14.07 3.04
C GLU A 140 19.60 -14.68 1.65
N LEU A 141 18.35 -14.89 1.24
CA LEU A 141 18.01 -15.50 -0.05
C LEU A 141 18.44 -14.65 -1.23
N MET A 142 18.30 -13.32 -1.14
CA MET A 142 18.83 -12.39 -2.13
C MET A 142 20.35 -12.58 -2.31
N ALA A 143 21.09 -12.52 -1.20
CA ALA A 143 22.54 -12.64 -1.23
C ALA A 143 22.98 -14.04 -1.68
N GLN A 144 22.35 -15.12 -1.22
CA GLN A 144 22.62 -16.49 -1.67
C GLN A 144 22.41 -16.64 -3.18
N THR A 145 21.34 -16.05 -3.72
CA THR A 145 21.07 -16.08 -5.16
C THR A 145 22.15 -15.32 -5.93
N LEU A 146 22.60 -14.17 -5.42
CA LEU A 146 23.66 -13.40 -6.06
C LEU A 146 25.00 -14.12 -6.01
N VAL A 147 25.46 -14.59 -4.84
CA VAL A 147 26.77 -15.22 -4.70
C VAL A 147 26.88 -16.57 -5.42
N SER A 148 25.75 -17.21 -5.74
CA SER A 148 25.74 -18.39 -6.60
C SER A 148 26.18 -18.08 -8.04
N LYS A 149 26.15 -16.81 -8.44
CA LYS A 149 26.48 -16.31 -9.79
C LYS A 149 27.69 -15.38 -9.82
N VAL A 150 28.02 -14.76 -8.69
CA VAL A 150 29.13 -13.80 -8.52
C VAL A 150 30.07 -14.32 -7.46
N ALA A 151 31.23 -14.83 -7.88
CA ALA A 151 32.24 -15.42 -6.99
C ALA A 151 33.16 -14.34 -6.36
N GLU A 152 33.39 -13.23 -7.06
CA GLU A 152 34.28 -12.15 -6.64
C GLU A 152 33.91 -10.84 -7.35
N GLY A 153 34.39 -9.71 -6.85
CA GLY A 153 34.20 -8.38 -7.43
C GLY A 153 33.38 -7.46 -6.52
N GLN A 154 32.85 -6.39 -7.10
CA GLN A 154 32.07 -5.40 -6.38
C GLN A 154 30.58 -5.59 -6.65
N ILE A 155 29.79 -5.46 -5.61
CA ILE A 155 28.33 -5.43 -5.72
C ILE A 155 27.76 -4.13 -5.16
N VAL A 156 26.58 -3.75 -5.63
CA VAL A 156 25.80 -2.65 -5.09
C VAL A 156 24.58 -3.20 -4.34
N ILE A 157 24.33 -2.70 -3.14
CA ILE A 157 23.07 -2.90 -2.42
C ILE A 157 22.25 -1.61 -2.55
N LEU A 158 21.11 -1.69 -3.23
CA LEU A 158 20.11 -0.65 -3.24
C LEU A 158 19.18 -0.89 -2.05
N GLN A 159 19.43 -0.17 -0.99
CA GLN A 159 18.71 -0.30 0.28
C GLN A 159 17.52 0.66 0.33
N GLY A 160 16.38 0.20 0.86
CA GLY A 160 15.27 1.07 1.26
C GLY A 160 15.61 1.95 2.46
N ASP A 161 14.61 2.66 3.00
CA ASP A 161 14.81 3.57 4.12
C ASP A 161 15.42 2.84 5.34
N PRO A 162 16.61 3.24 5.82
CA PRO A 162 17.25 2.61 6.96
C PRO A 162 16.48 2.81 8.29
N ASN A 163 15.51 3.71 8.35
CA ASN A 163 14.65 3.88 9.51
C ASN A 163 13.54 2.82 9.60
N GLU A 164 13.29 2.10 8.52
CA GLU A 164 12.34 0.98 8.51
C GLU A 164 13.03 -0.31 8.98
N THR A 165 12.52 -0.90 10.09
CA THR A 165 13.07 -2.11 10.71
C THR A 165 13.23 -3.25 9.69
N GLY A 166 12.25 -3.47 8.82
CA GLY A 166 12.29 -4.53 7.82
C GLY A 166 13.47 -4.41 6.83
N PHE A 167 13.90 -3.18 6.49
CA PHE A 167 15.08 -3.01 5.63
C PHE A 167 16.39 -3.19 6.37
N GLN A 168 16.43 -2.88 7.66
CA GLN A 168 17.59 -3.19 8.49
C GLN A 168 17.78 -4.70 8.66
N GLU A 169 16.70 -5.44 8.95
CA GLU A 169 16.71 -6.90 9.04
C GLU A 169 17.14 -7.53 7.71
N ARG A 170 16.60 -7.05 6.58
CA ARG A 170 16.99 -7.52 5.24
C ARG A 170 18.46 -7.26 4.94
N LEU A 171 18.98 -6.11 5.34
CA LEU A 171 20.40 -5.80 5.23
C LEU A 171 21.24 -6.71 6.14
N ALA A 172 20.76 -7.02 7.34
CA ALA A 172 21.46 -7.94 8.26
C ALA A 172 21.59 -9.34 7.65
N GLY A 173 20.50 -9.92 7.13
CA GLY A 173 20.51 -11.19 6.42
C GLY A 173 21.44 -11.19 5.20
N THR A 174 21.42 -10.11 4.42
CA THR A 174 22.34 -9.93 3.30
C THR A 174 23.80 -9.95 3.76
N LYS A 175 24.15 -9.18 4.80
CA LYS A 175 25.49 -9.12 5.36
C LYS A 175 25.97 -10.46 5.94
N LEU A 176 25.05 -11.23 6.54
CA LEU A 176 25.37 -12.55 7.09
C LEU A 176 25.89 -13.50 6.01
N VAL A 177 25.31 -13.45 4.80
CA VAL A 177 25.78 -14.27 3.66
C VAL A 177 27.07 -13.69 3.07
N LEU A 178 27.13 -12.38 2.86
CA LEU A 178 28.28 -11.73 2.22
C LEU A 178 29.54 -11.81 3.08
N SER A 179 29.43 -11.83 4.42
CA SER A 179 30.59 -12.01 5.32
C SER A 179 31.36 -13.32 5.09
N LYS A 180 30.68 -14.33 4.55
CA LYS A 180 31.28 -15.62 4.17
C LYS A 180 31.92 -15.62 2.78
N ASN A 181 31.83 -14.50 2.07
CA ASN A 181 32.33 -14.32 0.70
C ASN A 181 33.30 -13.12 0.62
N PRO A 182 34.51 -13.21 1.22
CA PRO A 182 35.39 -12.06 1.43
C PRO A 182 35.99 -11.47 0.12
N LYS A 183 35.86 -12.15 -1.00
CA LYS A 183 36.24 -11.63 -2.31
C LYS A 183 35.21 -10.66 -2.91
N ILE A 184 34.02 -10.52 -2.27
CA ILE A 184 32.98 -9.60 -2.69
C ILE A 184 33.08 -8.33 -1.84
N THR A 185 33.23 -7.19 -2.49
CA THR A 185 33.16 -5.87 -1.86
C THR A 185 31.79 -5.24 -2.08
N VAL A 186 31.34 -4.41 -1.15
CA VAL A 186 29.97 -3.88 -1.14
C VAL A 186 29.97 -2.37 -1.19
N GLN A 187 29.14 -1.81 -2.07
CA GLN A 187 28.72 -0.41 -2.07
C GLN A 187 27.26 -0.32 -1.71
N ASN A 188 26.91 0.39 -0.64
CA ASN A 188 25.53 0.70 -0.30
C ASN A 188 25.09 2.01 -0.95
N ILE A 189 23.90 2.00 -1.55
CA ILE A 189 23.17 3.19 -2.00
C ILE A 189 21.80 3.13 -1.33
N VAL A 190 21.52 4.15 -0.53
CA VAL A 190 20.25 4.25 0.22
C VAL A 190 19.24 5.06 -0.58
N SER A 191 18.02 4.59 -0.63
CA SER A 191 16.87 5.27 -1.23
C SER A 191 15.75 5.37 -0.20
N SER A 192 15.37 6.58 0.15
CA SER A 192 14.12 6.88 0.86
C SER A 192 13.08 7.42 -0.14
N PRO A 193 11.80 7.51 0.24
CA PRO A 193 10.76 8.04 -0.64
C PRO A 193 11.11 9.38 -1.28
N ASP A 194 11.78 10.26 -0.53
CA ASP A 194 12.18 11.59 -1.00
C ASP A 194 13.50 11.62 -1.77
N SER A 195 14.23 10.52 -1.83
CA SER A 195 15.58 10.45 -2.42
C SER A 195 15.73 9.43 -3.55
N GLU A 196 14.64 8.95 -4.13
CA GLU A 196 14.69 7.94 -5.20
C GLU A 196 15.48 8.40 -6.43
N SER A 197 15.28 9.64 -6.86
CA SER A 197 16.03 10.23 -7.97
C SER A 197 17.52 10.33 -7.66
N VAL A 198 17.87 10.62 -6.41
CA VAL A 198 19.28 10.68 -5.94
C VAL A 198 19.89 9.28 -5.96
N ALA A 199 19.15 8.27 -5.51
CA ALA A 199 19.62 6.87 -5.55
C ALA A 199 19.81 6.39 -7.00
N LYS A 200 18.90 6.76 -7.92
CA LYS A 200 19.01 6.46 -9.36
C LYS A 200 20.27 7.08 -9.96
N GLN A 201 20.48 8.38 -9.72
CA GLN A 201 21.65 9.09 -10.19
C GLN A 201 22.94 8.51 -9.56
N GLY A 202 22.90 8.26 -8.24
CA GLY A 202 24.03 7.65 -7.53
C GLY A 202 24.43 6.29 -8.11
N LEU A 203 23.48 5.45 -8.47
CA LEU A 203 23.74 4.17 -9.14
C LEU A 203 24.36 4.40 -10.52
N ALA A 204 23.79 5.29 -11.33
CA ALA A 204 24.30 5.59 -12.67
C ALA A 204 25.75 6.10 -12.64
N ASP A 205 26.03 7.07 -11.76
CA ASP A 205 27.38 7.62 -11.56
C ASP A 205 28.37 6.57 -11.07
N PHE A 206 27.93 5.70 -10.17
CA PHE A 206 28.77 4.64 -9.64
C PHE A 206 29.14 3.62 -10.71
N LEU A 207 28.19 3.20 -11.53
CA LEU A 207 28.42 2.29 -12.66
C LEU A 207 29.32 2.93 -13.73
N GLN A 208 29.13 4.19 -14.03
CA GLN A 208 29.96 4.93 -14.98
C GLN A 208 31.45 5.00 -14.53
N LYS A 209 31.68 5.21 -13.23
CA LYS A 209 33.02 5.27 -12.63
C LYS A 209 33.68 3.89 -12.47
N ASN A 210 32.88 2.81 -12.46
CA ASN A 210 33.35 1.45 -12.19
C ASN A 210 32.79 0.44 -13.21
N PRO A 211 32.92 0.66 -14.53
CA PRO A 211 32.16 -0.08 -15.55
C PRO A 211 32.45 -1.59 -15.56
N ASP A 212 33.68 -2.01 -15.19
CA ASP A 212 34.08 -3.42 -15.22
C ASP A 212 34.25 -4.04 -13.82
N LYS A 213 34.01 -3.28 -12.75
CA LYS A 213 34.19 -3.75 -11.38
C LYS A 213 32.93 -4.29 -10.76
N VAL A 214 31.78 -3.72 -11.14
CA VAL A 214 30.48 -4.10 -10.58
C VAL A 214 29.98 -5.37 -11.25
N GLN A 215 29.79 -6.42 -10.46
CA GLN A 215 29.35 -7.74 -10.91
C GLN A 215 27.87 -7.99 -10.59
N GLY A 216 27.30 -7.30 -9.59
CA GLY A 216 25.93 -7.54 -9.18
C GLY A 216 25.29 -6.40 -8.43
N ILE A 217 23.97 -6.41 -8.42
CA ILE A 217 23.10 -5.48 -7.69
C ILE A 217 22.08 -6.29 -6.89
N LEU A 218 21.94 -6.00 -5.59
CA LEU A 218 20.86 -6.44 -4.73
C LEU A 218 19.92 -5.26 -4.51
N ALA A 219 18.65 -5.40 -4.90
CA ALA A 219 17.65 -4.35 -4.76
C ALA A 219 16.60 -4.78 -3.74
N HIS A 220 16.46 -4.05 -2.62
CA HIS A 220 15.61 -4.43 -1.50
C HIS A 220 14.11 -4.47 -1.83
N THR A 221 13.64 -3.70 -2.83
CA THR A 221 12.24 -3.65 -3.22
C THR A 221 12.09 -3.82 -4.73
N GLU A 222 10.86 -4.10 -5.16
CA GLU A 222 10.51 -4.13 -6.59
C GLU A 222 10.81 -2.80 -7.29
N LYS A 223 10.47 -1.69 -6.64
CA LYS A 223 10.72 -0.34 -7.17
C LYS A 223 12.20 -0.09 -7.43
N LEU A 224 13.05 -0.50 -6.49
CA LEU A 224 14.51 -0.39 -6.62
C LEU A 224 15.06 -1.34 -7.69
N ALA A 225 14.51 -2.54 -7.83
CA ALA A 225 14.88 -3.49 -8.87
C ALA A 225 14.50 -2.97 -10.28
N ALA A 226 13.32 -2.39 -10.42
CA ALA A 226 12.88 -1.75 -11.66
C ALA A 226 13.78 -0.57 -12.04
N MET A 227 14.10 0.30 -11.08
CA MET A 227 15.02 1.42 -11.25
C MET A 227 16.42 0.93 -11.66
N ALA A 228 16.96 -0.09 -10.99
CA ALA A 228 18.26 -0.66 -11.34
C ALA A 228 18.26 -1.22 -12.76
N ASN A 229 17.22 -1.95 -13.15
CA ASN A 229 17.11 -2.50 -14.50
C ASN A 229 17.07 -1.38 -15.56
N GLU A 230 16.40 -0.27 -15.28
CA GLU A 230 16.38 0.88 -16.18
C GLU A 230 17.78 1.49 -16.36
N VAL A 231 18.49 1.73 -15.25
CA VAL A 231 19.88 2.26 -15.28
C VAL A 231 20.82 1.30 -16.01
N LEU A 232 20.71 -0.01 -15.75
CA LEU A 232 21.52 -1.02 -16.43
C LEU A 232 21.28 -1.04 -17.95
N LYS A 233 20.04 -0.92 -18.39
CA LYS A 233 19.70 -0.84 -19.82
C LYS A 233 20.27 0.41 -20.47
N GLN A 234 20.13 1.57 -19.81
CA GLN A 234 20.70 2.83 -20.33
C GLN A 234 22.22 2.76 -20.46
N ALA A 235 22.88 2.09 -19.53
CA ALA A 235 24.31 1.87 -19.55
C ALA A 235 24.76 0.69 -20.43
N GLN A 236 23.84 -0.07 -21.03
CA GLN A 236 24.12 -1.31 -21.80
C GLN A 236 24.84 -2.39 -20.96
N LEU A 237 24.50 -2.45 -19.66
CA LEU A 237 25.08 -3.38 -18.68
C LEU A 237 24.10 -4.47 -18.23
N ASP A 238 22.86 -4.45 -18.72
CA ASP A 238 21.76 -5.34 -18.32
C ASP A 238 22.01 -6.84 -18.59
N LYS A 239 22.99 -7.17 -19.43
CA LYS A 239 23.44 -8.55 -19.69
C LYS A 239 24.75 -8.92 -19.00
N LYS A 240 25.41 -7.95 -18.36
CA LYS A 240 26.71 -8.14 -17.72
C LYS A 240 26.61 -8.18 -16.20
N ILE A 241 25.73 -7.39 -15.62
CA ILE A 241 25.57 -7.24 -14.17
C ILE A 241 24.38 -8.07 -13.68
N ILE A 242 24.61 -8.90 -12.69
CA ILE A 242 23.58 -9.74 -12.06
C ILE A 242 22.66 -8.85 -11.21
N LEU A 243 21.36 -8.86 -11.49
CA LEU A 243 20.33 -8.14 -10.72
C LEU A 243 19.47 -9.13 -9.95
N VAL A 244 19.39 -8.96 -8.62
CA VAL A 244 18.54 -9.74 -7.73
C VAL A 244 17.63 -8.81 -6.94
N GLY A 245 16.32 -9.05 -6.99
CA GLY A 245 15.30 -8.33 -6.23
C GLY A 245 14.97 -9.01 -4.89
N GLY A 246 14.31 -8.28 -4.02
CA GLY A 246 13.86 -8.76 -2.71
C GLY A 246 12.34 -8.72 -2.52
N GLN A 247 11.57 -8.55 -3.61
CA GLN A 247 10.10 -8.50 -3.56
C GLN A 247 9.55 -8.92 -4.93
N ALA A 248 9.33 -10.20 -5.11
CA ALA A 248 8.76 -10.71 -6.35
C ALA A 248 7.36 -10.13 -6.61
N SER A 249 7.15 -9.75 -7.87
CA SER A 249 5.92 -9.18 -8.40
C SER A 249 5.73 -9.61 -9.85
N VAL A 250 4.57 -9.36 -10.45
CA VAL A 250 4.38 -9.68 -11.87
C VAL A 250 5.46 -9.02 -12.75
N PRO A 251 5.74 -7.69 -12.62
CA PRO A 251 6.80 -7.06 -13.39
C PRO A 251 8.19 -7.66 -13.17
N SER A 252 8.55 -8.02 -11.94
CA SER A 252 9.85 -8.64 -11.67
C SER A 252 9.97 -10.04 -12.29
N LEU A 253 8.90 -10.84 -12.22
CA LEU A 253 8.85 -12.15 -12.84
C LEU A 253 8.94 -12.08 -14.38
N GLU A 254 8.38 -11.03 -15.00
CA GLU A 254 8.55 -10.74 -16.43
C GLU A 254 10.00 -10.36 -16.76
N ARG A 255 10.64 -9.52 -15.93
CA ARG A 255 12.08 -9.22 -16.10
C ARG A 255 12.95 -10.47 -15.97
N MET A 256 12.59 -11.36 -15.03
CA MET A 256 13.29 -12.64 -14.91
C MET A 256 13.11 -13.52 -16.15
N SER A 257 11.89 -13.60 -16.71
CA SER A 257 11.60 -14.35 -17.93
C SER A 257 12.36 -13.84 -19.14
N SER A 258 12.59 -12.53 -19.22
CA SER A 258 13.38 -11.89 -20.29
C SER A 258 14.90 -11.93 -20.05
N GLY A 259 15.35 -12.45 -18.88
CA GLY A 259 16.74 -12.46 -18.45
C GLY A 259 17.29 -11.08 -18.06
N ALA A 260 16.42 -10.09 -17.83
CA ALA A 260 16.80 -8.76 -17.36
C ALA A 260 16.94 -8.68 -15.82
N GLN A 261 16.54 -9.72 -15.12
CA GLN A 261 16.72 -9.92 -13.68
C GLN A 261 17.04 -11.40 -13.44
N ASN A 262 17.92 -11.70 -12.50
CA ASN A 262 18.50 -13.02 -12.33
C ASN A 262 17.98 -13.81 -11.14
N GLY A 263 17.19 -13.14 -10.29
CA GLY A 263 16.55 -13.73 -9.13
C GLY A 263 15.68 -12.72 -8.39
N ASP A 264 14.81 -13.24 -7.52
CA ASP A 264 13.97 -12.45 -6.66
C ASP A 264 13.58 -13.25 -5.40
N VAL A 265 12.79 -12.68 -4.50
CA VAL A 265 12.23 -13.36 -3.34
C VAL A 265 10.71 -13.22 -3.32
N ASP A 266 10.02 -14.33 -3.36
CA ASP A 266 8.57 -14.39 -3.14
C ASP A 266 8.28 -14.20 -1.63
N THR A 267 7.72 -13.05 -1.28
CA THR A 267 7.32 -12.67 0.07
C THR A 267 5.94 -13.20 0.46
N SER A 268 5.36 -14.08 -0.34
CA SER A 268 4.06 -14.71 -0.11
C SER A 268 2.90 -13.72 0.14
N PRO A 269 2.68 -12.71 -0.73
CA PRO A 269 1.74 -11.61 -0.46
C PRO A 269 0.30 -12.07 -0.26
N TYR A 270 -0.16 -13.10 -0.98
CA TYR A 270 -1.48 -13.69 -0.75
C TYR A 270 -1.63 -14.23 0.67
N LEU A 271 -0.61 -14.94 1.19
CA LEU A 271 -0.62 -15.46 2.55
C LEU A 271 -0.53 -14.37 3.61
N GLN A 272 0.13 -13.25 3.32
CA GLN A 272 0.09 -12.07 4.19
C GLN A 272 -1.35 -11.58 4.36
N GLY A 273 -2.10 -11.45 3.26
CA GLY A 273 -3.53 -11.09 3.30
C GLY A 273 -4.40 -12.07 4.07
N VAL A 274 -4.20 -13.39 3.84
CA VAL A 274 -4.90 -14.47 4.56
C VAL A 274 -4.67 -14.36 6.07
N ASN A 275 -3.40 -14.24 6.50
CA ASN A 275 -3.06 -14.19 7.93
C ASN A 275 -3.53 -12.87 8.57
N ALA A 276 -3.47 -11.75 7.84
CA ALA A 276 -3.99 -10.47 8.33
C ALA A 276 -5.50 -10.55 8.62
N TYR A 277 -6.27 -11.14 7.71
CA TYR A 277 -7.70 -11.37 7.95
C TYR A 277 -7.94 -12.29 9.16
N GLN A 278 -7.24 -13.43 9.24
CA GLN A 278 -7.40 -14.39 10.33
C GLN A 278 -7.06 -13.75 11.69
N TRP A 279 -5.98 -12.99 11.79
CA TRP A 279 -5.63 -12.29 13.00
C TRP A 279 -6.63 -11.19 13.36
N ALA A 280 -7.11 -10.42 12.35
CA ALA A 280 -8.16 -9.44 12.57
C ALA A 280 -9.42 -10.08 13.19
N GLN A 281 -9.84 -11.24 12.69
CA GLN A 281 -10.99 -11.97 13.24
C GLN A 281 -10.74 -12.45 14.68
N LYS A 282 -9.56 -13.00 14.98
CA LYS A 282 -9.19 -13.41 16.34
C LYS A 282 -9.16 -12.24 17.31
N ILE A 283 -8.61 -11.09 16.89
CA ILE A 283 -8.58 -9.88 17.71
C ILE A 283 -10.01 -9.39 18.02
N ILE A 284 -10.89 -9.35 17.02
CA ILE A 284 -12.30 -8.95 17.20
C ILE A 284 -13.01 -9.89 18.17
N LYS A 285 -12.76 -11.20 18.08
CA LYS A 285 -13.36 -12.24 18.94
C LYS A 285 -12.65 -12.36 20.30
N LYS A 286 -11.55 -11.64 20.51
CA LYS A 286 -10.69 -11.73 21.71
C LYS A 286 -10.10 -13.13 21.92
N GLU A 287 -9.80 -13.81 20.83
CA GLU A 287 -9.14 -15.12 20.81
C GLU A 287 -7.61 -14.94 20.83
N SER A 288 -6.90 -15.99 21.24
CA SER A 288 -5.43 -16.00 21.25
C SER A 288 -4.87 -15.97 19.82
N LEU A 289 -3.80 -15.19 19.62
CA LEU A 289 -3.08 -15.11 18.36
C LEU A 289 -2.06 -16.26 18.25
N GLU A 290 -1.85 -16.73 17.02
CA GLU A 290 -0.78 -17.70 16.72
C GLU A 290 0.51 -16.96 16.42
N VAL A 291 1.10 -16.42 17.50
CA VAL A 291 2.37 -15.70 17.46
C VAL A 291 3.51 -16.70 17.25
N ASN A 292 4.39 -16.43 16.28
CA ASN A 292 5.60 -17.25 16.07
C ASN A 292 6.90 -16.44 16.28
N ASP A 293 6.79 -15.12 16.51
CA ASP A 293 7.91 -14.22 16.80
C ASP A 293 7.42 -12.92 17.45
N SER A 294 8.35 -12.01 17.78
CA SER A 294 8.06 -10.64 18.19
C SER A 294 9.01 -9.67 17.50
N ILE A 295 8.57 -8.44 17.28
CA ILE A 295 9.41 -7.37 16.74
C ILE A 295 9.57 -6.30 17.81
N THR A 296 10.83 -5.98 18.15
CA THR A 296 11.16 -4.89 19.04
C THR A 296 11.00 -3.56 18.32
N SER A 297 10.22 -2.67 18.88
CA SER A 297 10.02 -1.31 18.39
C SER A 297 10.27 -0.29 19.50
N GLU A 298 10.30 1.00 19.17
CA GLU A 298 10.35 2.09 20.16
C GLU A 298 9.19 2.03 21.15
N GLN A 299 8.09 1.40 20.78
CA GLN A 299 6.88 1.25 21.60
C GLN A 299 6.85 -0.08 22.37
N GLY A 300 7.95 -0.84 22.34
CA GLY A 300 8.14 -2.15 22.99
C GLY A 300 7.90 -3.32 22.03
N GLU A 301 7.79 -4.51 22.62
CA GLU A 301 7.57 -5.75 21.88
C GLU A 301 6.19 -5.80 21.23
N ILE A 302 6.16 -6.15 19.94
CA ILE A 302 4.96 -6.31 19.14
C ILE A 302 4.85 -7.78 18.72
N PRO A 303 3.76 -8.47 19.09
CA PRO A 303 3.53 -9.85 18.63
C PRO A 303 3.54 -9.94 17.10
N ALA A 304 4.30 -10.87 16.55
CA ALA A 304 4.47 -11.01 15.12
C ALA A 304 4.05 -12.38 14.59
N LYS A 305 3.50 -12.37 13.37
CA LYS A 305 3.37 -13.53 12.51
C LYS A 305 4.30 -13.36 11.33
N ILE A 306 5.45 -14.01 11.42
CA ILE A 306 6.43 -14.03 10.35
C ILE A 306 5.98 -15.02 9.28
N ILE A 307 5.85 -14.56 8.05
CA ILE A 307 5.45 -15.35 6.88
C ILE A 307 6.71 -15.81 6.15
N GLN A 308 6.79 -17.10 5.88
CA GLN A 308 7.92 -17.70 5.18
C GLN A 308 8.05 -17.15 3.76
N VAL A 309 9.29 -16.91 3.36
CA VAL A 309 9.67 -16.40 2.04
C VAL A 309 10.40 -17.48 1.24
N LYS A 310 10.48 -17.33 -0.08
CA LYS A 310 11.12 -18.29 -0.99
C LYS A 310 11.93 -17.57 -2.04
N ALA A 311 13.13 -18.06 -2.33
CA ALA A 311 13.88 -17.57 -3.49
C ALA A 311 13.13 -17.91 -4.78
N VAL A 312 13.08 -16.94 -5.69
CA VAL A 312 12.64 -17.12 -7.06
C VAL A 312 13.86 -17.18 -7.95
N THR A 313 14.04 -18.31 -8.59
CA THR A 313 15.15 -18.59 -9.51
C THR A 313 14.59 -19.06 -10.86
N PRO A 314 15.38 -19.15 -11.93
CA PRO A 314 14.90 -19.69 -13.20
C PRO A 314 14.22 -21.06 -13.07
N ASP A 315 14.64 -21.89 -12.11
CA ASP A 315 14.13 -23.25 -11.95
C ASP A 315 12.69 -23.31 -11.47
N ASN A 316 12.25 -22.34 -10.66
CA ASN A 316 10.87 -22.28 -10.11
C ASN A 316 10.03 -21.11 -10.64
N LEU A 317 10.61 -20.27 -11.49
CA LEU A 317 9.97 -19.06 -12.04
C LEU A 317 8.60 -19.33 -12.64
N ALA A 318 8.49 -20.34 -13.51
CA ALA A 318 7.24 -20.67 -14.20
C ALA A 318 6.11 -21.06 -13.20
N VAL A 319 6.46 -21.74 -12.11
CA VAL A 319 5.49 -22.11 -11.07
C VAL A 319 4.99 -20.89 -10.31
N ILE A 320 5.89 -20.00 -9.94
CA ILE A 320 5.54 -18.74 -9.22
C ILE A 320 4.70 -17.83 -10.13
N GLN A 321 5.11 -17.62 -11.38
CA GLN A 321 4.33 -16.84 -12.36
C GLN A 321 2.91 -17.38 -12.53
N LYS A 322 2.77 -18.69 -12.72
CA LYS A 322 1.46 -19.32 -12.83
C LYS A 322 0.59 -19.09 -11.59
N SER A 323 1.18 -19.20 -10.39
CA SER A 323 0.48 -18.94 -9.13
C SER A 323 -0.02 -17.50 -9.05
N TYR A 324 0.84 -16.51 -9.32
CA TYR A 324 0.50 -15.08 -9.30
C TYR A 324 -0.59 -14.77 -10.33
N THR A 325 -0.40 -15.19 -11.58
CA THR A 325 -1.36 -14.94 -12.66
C THR A 325 -2.73 -15.55 -12.34
N LYS A 326 -2.77 -16.79 -11.86
CA LYS A 326 -4.03 -17.45 -11.49
C LYS A 326 -4.76 -16.70 -10.37
N THR A 327 -4.03 -16.23 -9.35
CA THR A 327 -4.61 -15.49 -8.23
C THR A 327 -5.17 -14.15 -8.69
N LEU A 328 -4.44 -13.42 -9.55
CA LEU A 328 -4.90 -12.15 -10.11
C LEU A 328 -6.11 -12.30 -11.03
N GLN A 329 -6.11 -13.30 -11.91
CA GLN A 329 -7.28 -13.60 -12.75
C GLN A 329 -8.52 -13.91 -11.92
N SER A 330 -8.36 -14.66 -10.83
CA SER A 330 -9.46 -14.91 -9.89
C SER A 330 -9.94 -13.62 -9.21
N ALA A 331 -9.05 -12.70 -8.83
CA ALA A 331 -9.41 -11.40 -8.27
C ALA A 331 -10.21 -10.54 -9.25
N GLU A 332 -9.82 -10.52 -10.53
CA GLU A 332 -10.55 -9.80 -11.58
C GLU A 332 -11.95 -10.38 -11.85
N GLN A 333 -12.06 -11.70 -11.84
CA GLN A 333 -13.37 -12.37 -11.99
C GLN A 333 -14.30 -12.04 -10.83
N ASP A 334 -13.80 -12.03 -9.60
CA ASP A 334 -14.57 -11.66 -8.41
C ASP A 334 -15.08 -10.21 -8.49
N LYS A 335 -14.25 -9.26 -8.96
CA LYS A 335 -14.65 -7.86 -9.17
C LYS A 335 -15.79 -7.75 -10.19
N LYS A 336 -15.66 -8.38 -11.35
CA LYS A 336 -16.69 -8.36 -12.40
C LYS A 336 -18.03 -8.92 -11.91
N GLN A 337 -18.01 -10.00 -11.12
CA GLN A 337 -19.23 -10.57 -10.54
C GLN A 337 -19.90 -9.64 -9.55
N THR A 338 -19.12 -8.93 -8.73
CA THR A 338 -19.63 -7.98 -7.73
C THR A 338 -20.25 -6.76 -8.41
N GLU A 339 -19.63 -6.23 -9.47
CA GLU A 339 -20.14 -5.10 -10.24
C GLU A 339 -21.46 -5.45 -10.98
N GLN A 340 -21.55 -6.63 -11.57
CA GLN A 340 -22.77 -7.12 -12.23
C GLN A 340 -23.92 -7.32 -11.23
N ALA A 341 -23.64 -7.87 -10.05
CA ALA A 341 -24.63 -8.02 -8.98
C ALA A 341 -25.12 -6.66 -8.45
N GLY A 342 -24.23 -5.67 -8.34
CA GLY A 342 -24.56 -4.31 -7.95
C GLY A 342 -25.43 -3.56 -8.98
N GLN A 343 -25.20 -3.80 -10.26
CA GLN A 343 -26.03 -3.22 -11.36
C GLN A 343 -27.41 -3.89 -11.44
N ALA A 344 -27.49 -5.20 -11.22
CA ALA A 344 -28.74 -5.94 -11.23
C ALA A 344 -29.66 -5.56 -10.04
N SER A 345 -29.09 -5.18 -8.89
CA SER A 345 -29.88 -4.67 -7.75
C SER A 345 -30.41 -3.26 -7.97
N LYS A 346 -29.65 -2.37 -8.62
CA LYS A 346 -30.08 -1.00 -8.96
C LYS A 346 -31.18 -0.97 -10.02
N SER A 347 -31.20 -1.94 -10.95
CA SER A 347 -32.25 -2.02 -11.96
C SER A 347 -33.59 -2.55 -11.43
N LYS A 348 -33.61 -3.25 -10.29
CA LYS A 348 -34.84 -3.71 -9.63
C LYS A 348 -35.54 -2.62 -8.80
N ASP A 349 -34.78 -1.66 -8.26
CA ASP A 349 -35.37 -0.53 -7.52
C ASP A 349 -35.96 0.57 -8.42
N GLN A 350 -35.63 0.60 -9.71
CA GLN A 350 -36.17 1.57 -10.67
C GLN A 350 -37.44 1.10 -11.41
N SER A 351 -37.91 -0.12 -11.19
CA SER A 351 -39.12 -0.65 -11.84
C SER A 351 -40.41 -0.51 -11.04
N GLY A 352 -40.37 0.16 -9.88
CA GLY A 352 -41.49 0.32 -8.94
C GLY A 352 -42.27 1.62 -9.04
N GLU A 353 -41.88 2.59 -9.88
CA GLU A 353 -42.60 3.88 -9.94
C GLU A 353 -42.73 4.37 -11.39
N LYS A 354 -43.69 3.82 -12.10
CA LYS A 354 -44.26 4.43 -13.32
C LYS A 354 -45.75 4.07 -13.41
N ASP A 355 -46.59 4.93 -12.92
CA ASP A 355 -47.87 5.20 -13.57
C ASP A 355 -48.28 6.65 -13.36
N GLN A 356 -48.78 7.24 -14.47
CA GLN A 356 -49.50 8.50 -14.64
C GLN A 356 -48.70 9.82 -14.68
N SER A 357 -48.37 10.34 -15.87
CA SER A 357 -49.17 11.37 -16.52
C SER A 357 -48.63 11.71 -17.91
N LYS A 358 -49.52 11.60 -18.91
CA LYS A 358 -49.43 12.19 -20.25
C LYS A 358 -49.57 13.71 -20.14
N ASP A 359 -48.77 14.52 -20.84
CA ASP A 359 -49.24 15.33 -21.98
C ASP A 359 -48.09 16.14 -22.61
N GLN A 360 -48.08 16.14 -23.92
CA GLN A 360 -47.75 17.03 -25.03
C GLN A 360 -46.78 18.21 -24.84
N GLY A 361 -45.89 18.33 -25.84
CA GLY A 361 -45.31 19.60 -26.22
C GLY A 361 -44.06 19.48 -27.10
N GLN A 362 -44.28 19.56 -28.41
CA GLN A 362 -43.34 19.54 -29.54
C GLN A 362 -42.27 20.65 -29.57
N ALA A 363 -41.12 20.29 -30.15
CA ALA A 363 -40.37 20.92 -31.24
C ALA A 363 -39.46 22.15 -30.97
N LYS A 364 -38.23 22.10 -31.32
CA LYS A 364 -37.47 22.49 -32.52
C LYS A 364 -36.00 22.76 -32.14
N LYS A 365 -35.14 22.12 -32.74
CA LYS A 365 -34.06 22.37 -33.72
C LYS A 365 -33.44 23.78 -33.82
N GLU A 366 -32.12 23.68 -34.01
CA GLU A 366 -31.16 24.50 -34.77
C GLU A 366 -30.15 25.20 -33.90
N ASP A 367 -28.92 25.08 -34.07
CA ASP A 367 -27.84 24.83 -35.06
C ASP A 367 -26.81 25.98 -34.97
N GLN A 368 -25.55 25.64 -35.19
CA GLN A 368 -24.42 26.44 -35.71
C GLN A 368 -23.56 27.32 -34.77
N SER A 369 -22.38 26.83 -34.50
CA SER A 369 -21.08 27.26 -35.12
C SER A 369 -20.56 28.68 -34.80
N GLY A 370 -19.29 28.77 -34.50
CA GLY A 370 -18.52 29.98 -34.68
C GLY A 370 -17.25 30.11 -33.85
N ASP A 371 -16.20 29.75 -34.45
CA ASP A 371 -14.78 30.02 -34.29
C ASP A 371 -14.39 31.46 -33.94
N LYS A 372 -13.33 31.61 -33.13
CA LYS A 372 -12.13 32.47 -33.30
C LYS A 372 -11.54 33.01 -32.01
N SER A 373 -10.33 32.56 -31.84
CA SER A 373 -9.14 33.28 -31.31
C SER A 373 -9.25 34.73 -30.86
N SER A 374 -8.69 35.02 -29.73
CA SER A 374 -7.54 35.97 -29.62
C SER A 374 -7.03 36.07 -28.18
N SER A 375 -5.72 36.17 -28.10
CA SER A 375 -4.89 36.50 -26.96
C SER A 375 -5.28 37.82 -26.31
N GLU A 376 -5.18 37.89 -24.98
CA GLU A 376 -4.41 38.96 -24.31
C GLU A 376 -4.52 38.80 -22.80
N GLY A 377 -3.43 39.08 -22.11
CA GLY A 377 -3.32 38.95 -20.68
C GLY A 377 -4.15 40.01 -19.93
N GLU A 378 -4.76 39.58 -18.83
CA GLU A 378 -5.31 40.51 -17.86
C GLU A 378 -5.05 40.01 -16.44
N GLN A 379 -4.57 40.96 -15.66
CA GLN A 379 -4.28 40.88 -14.23
C GLN A 379 -5.53 40.48 -13.43
N ALA A 380 -5.34 39.53 -12.53
CA ALA A 380 -6.38 39.03 -11.63
C ALA A 380 -6.88 40.13 -10.69
N LYS A 381 -8.08 40.63 -10.94
CA LYS A 381 -8.91 41.28 -9.93
C LYS A 381 -9.58 40.24 -9.06
N SER A 382 -9.40 40.37 -7.75
CA SER A 382 -10.13 39.59 -6.74
C SER A 382 -11.63 39.72 -6.98
N SER A 383 -12.26 38.69 -7.54
CA SER A 383 -13.70 38.61 -7.73
C SER A 383 -14.35 37.80 -6.61
N ALA A 384 -15.37 38.41 -5.99
CA ALA A 384 -16.21 37.71 -5.03
C ALA A 384 -16.88 36.47 -5.67
N ILE A 385 -16.96 35.36 -4.92
CA ILE A 385 -17.57 34.13 -5.39
C ILE A 385 -19.06 34.39 -5.66
N PRO A 386 -19.60 34.02 -6.84
CA PRO A 386 -21.00 34.19 -7.16
C PRO A 386 -21.92 33.41 -6.22
N PRO A 387 -23.12 33.93 -5.90
CA PRO A 387 -24.09 33.19 -5.11
C PRO A 387 -24.56 31.93 -5.84
N GLY A 388 -24.62 30.78 -5.13
CA GLY A 388 -25.05 29.48 -5.68
C GLY A 388 -23.91 28.55 -6.09
N VAL A 389 -22.66 28.92 -5.91
CA VAL A 389 -21.51 28.04 -6.18
C VAL A 389 -21.41 26.93 -5.14
N GLN A 390 -21.56 25.68 -5.57
CA GLN A 390 -21.45 24.49 -4.70
C GLN A 390 -20.03 23.94 -4.63
N LYS A 391 -19.16 24.26 -5.60
CA LYS A 391 -17.80 23.70 -5.71
C LYS A 391 -16.89 24.67 -6.44
N VAL A 392 -15.74 24.95 -5.86
CA VAL A 392 -14.66 25.70 -6.52
C VAL A 392 -13.49 24.77 -6.78
N THR A 393 -13.03 24.73 -8.03
CA THR A 393 -11.86 23.94 -8.42
C THR A 393 -10.76 24.91 -8.81
N GLU A 394 -9.68 24.92 -8.04
CA GLU A 394 -8.47 25.67 -8.33
C GLU A 394 -7.51 24.77 -9.11
N ARG A 395 -7.08 25.23 -10.29
CA ARG A 395 -6.06 24.59 -11.10
C ARG A 395 -4.76 25.36 -10.94
N ILE A 396 -3.82 24.77 -10.23
CA ILE A 396 -2.50 25.34 -10.04
C ILE A 396 -1.59 24.71 -11.10
N LYS A 397 -1.15 25.52 -12.07
CA LYS A 397 -0.10 25.13 -13.02
C LYS A 397 1.22 25.69 -12.52
N THR A 398 2.13 24.80 -12.18
CA THR A 398 3.50 25.17 -11.81
C THR A 398 4.42 24.78 -12.96
N GLU A 399 4.99 25.76 -13.61
CA GLU A 399 6.06 25.53 -14.59
C GLU A 399 7.41 25.66 -13.89
N THR A 400 8.19 24.59 -13.90
CA THR A 400 9.55 24.60 -13.41
C THR A 400 10.49 24.56 -14.61
N THR A 401 11.32 25.58 -14.74
CA THR A 401 12.37 25.63 -15.75
C THR A 401 13.70 25.27 -15.07
N ARG A 402 14.38 24.25 -15.55
CA ARG A 402 15.74 23.89 -15.16
C ARG A 402 16.70 24.31 -16.26
N GLU A 403 17.72 25.03 -15.88
CA GLU A 403 18.81 25.42 -16.79
C GLU A 403 20.05 24.61 -16.44
N TYR A 404 20.61 23.98 -17.45
CA TYR A 404 21.87 23.25 -17.33
C TYR A 404 23.00 24.18 -17.77
N LEU A 405 23.98 24.38 -16.90
CA LEU A 405 25.11 25.28 -17.13
C LEU A 405 26.40 24.47 -17.33
N ASP A 406 27.28 24.91 -18.22
CA ASP A 406 28.64 24.35 -18.32
C ASP A 406 29.54 24.87 -17.18
N ALA A 407 30.78 24.38 -17.16
CA ALA A 407 31.77 24.77 -16.13
C ALA A 407 32.11 26.28 -16.14
N GLN A 408 31.73 27.01 -17.17
CA GLN A 408 31.90 28.46 -17.35
C GLN A 408 30.62 29.24 -17.04
N GLY A 409 29.55 28.55 -16.62
CA GLY A 409 28.27 29.20 -16.28
C GLY A 409 27.38 29.54 -17.47
N LYS A 410 27.65 28.99 -18.66
CA LYS A 410 26.83 29.19 -19.85
C LYS A 410 25.73 28.12 -19.91
N VAL A 411 24.50 28.54 -20.19
CA VAL A 411 23.36 27.60 -20.36
C VAL A 411 23.59 26.75 -21.59
N ILE A 412 23.67 25.42 -21.37
CA ILE A 412 23.84 24.40 -22.41
C ILE A 412 22.59 23.58 -22.68
N GLY A 413 21.57 23.76 -21.84
CA GLY A 413 20.28 23.11 -22.01
C GLY A 413 19.21 23.71 -21.09
N THR A 414 17.95 23.59 -21.50
CA THR A 414 16.81 24.06 -20.71
C THR A 414 15.73 22.98 -20.74
N GLU A 415 15.29 22.54 -19.59
CA GLU A 415 14.15 21.62 -19.44
C GLU A 415 12.98 22.35 -18.80
N LYS A 416 11.79 22.24 -19.41
CA LYS A 416 10.55 22.77 -18.85
C LYS A 416 9.63 21.64 -18.47
N THR A 417 9.27 21.57 -17.20
CA THR A 417 8.31 20.59 -16.68
C THR A 417 7.07 21.35 -16.21
N ALA A 418 5.91 21.05 -16.80
CA ALA A 418 4.63 21.58 -16.36
C ALA A 418 3.94 20.54 -15.48
N ASN A 419 3.63 20.92 -14.25
CA ASN A 419 2.85 20.08 -13.33
C ASN A 419 1.51 20.77 -13.07
N GLU A 420 0.39 20.08 -13.30
CA GLU A 420 -0.95 20.59 -13.03
C GLU A 420 -1.52 19.91 -11.80
N GLN A 421 -1.71 20.66 -10.72
CA GLN A 421 -2.42 20.18 -9.54
C GLN A 421 -3.84 20.74 -9.54
N ILE A 422 -4.83 19.85 -9.44
CA ILE A 422 -6.23 20.23 -9.30
C ILE A 422 -6.62 20.08 -7.84
N LYS A 423 -6.84 21.22 -7.16
CA LYS A 423 -7.30 21.26 -5.78
C LYS A 423 -8.75 21.71 -5.74
N THR A 424 -9.62 20.87 -5.18
CA THR A 424 -11.00 21.27 -4.92
C THR A 424 -11.10 21.85 -3.52
N VAL A 425 -11.53 23.12 -3.43
CA VAL A 425 -11.63 23.86 -2.16
C VAL A 425 -13.09 24.20 -1.89
N PRO A 426 -13.60 23.95 -0.67
CA PRO A 426 -14.94 24.42 -0.28
C PRO A 426 -15.00 25.97 -0.35
N PRO A 427 -16.12 26.56 -0.77
CA PRO A 427 -16.25 28.04 -0.91
C PRO A 427 -15.98 28.83 0.36
N GLU A 428 -16.12 28.20 1.54
CA GLU A 428 -15.92 28.82 2.84
C GLU A 428 -14.45 29.09 3.18
N MET A 429 -13.51 28.32 2.61
CA MET A 429 -12.07 28.49 2.85
C MET A 429 -11.42 29.62 2.04
N LEU A 430 -12.10 30.17 1.06
CA LEU A 430 -11.58 31.23 0.21
C LEU A 430 -11.82 32.65 0.76
N LYS A 431 -12.46 32.77 1.94
CA LYS A 431 -12.79 34.05 2.58
C LYS A 431 -11.73 34.58 3.54
N GLN A 432 -10.61 33.88 3.76
CA GLN A 432 -9.53 34.38 4.61
C GLN A 432 -8.43 35.03 3.75
N PRO A 433 -8.00 36.26 4.04
CA PRO A 433 -6.83 36.84 3.39
C PRO A 433 -5.59 36.06 3.82
N SER A 434 -4.81 35.58 2.87
CA SER A 434 -3.49 35.01 3.12
C SER A 434 -2.57 36.15 3.62
N GLU A 435 -2.28 36.17 4.89
CA GLU A 435 -1.14 36.92 5.41
C GLU A 435 0.15 36.28 4.86
N GLN A 436 0.74 36.97 3.90
CA GLN A 436 2.11 36.71 3.48
C GLN A 436 3.05 37.15 4.61
N PRO A 437 4.09 36.37 4.95
CA PRO A 437 5.16 36.85 5.81
C PRO A 437 5.93 37.90 5.06
N LYS A 438 5.90 39.14 5.59
CA LYS A 438 6.72 40.23 5.13
C LYS A 438 8.18 40.00 5.52
N ASP A 439 9.02 40.10 4.52
CA ASP A 439 10.43 40.43 4.48
C ASP A 439 11.15 40.78 5.79
N ALA A 440 12.15 39.96 6.09
CA ALA A 440 13.30 40.38 6.87
C ALA A 440 14.52 40.51 5.95
N ALA A 441 14.60 41.64 5.25
CA ALA A 441 15.82 42.11 4.63
C ALA A 441 16.09 43.51 5.16
N LYS A 442 17.10 43.61 6.01
CA LYS A 442 18.05 44.75 6.20
C LYS A 442 18.60 44.71 7.62
N ASP A 443 19.80 44.30 7.77
CA ASP A 443 20.83 45.20 8.25
C ASP A 443 22.23 44.65 7.95
N GLN A 444 22.91 45.23 7.01
CA GLN A 444 24.36 45.21 6.88
C GLN A 444 24.86 46.48 7.49
N GLY A 445 25.50 46.38 8.62
CA GLY A 445 26.23 47.48 9.26
C GLY A 445 27.64 46.99 9.61
N ALA A 446 28.57 47.45 8.83
CA ALA A 446 30.01 47.31 9.01
C ALA A 446 30.46 47.73 10.43
N GLN A 447 31.42 46.99 10.97
CA GLN A 447 32.55 47.59 11.71
C GLN A 447 33.75 46.66 11.68
N SER A 448 34.77 47.24 11.15
CA SER A 448 36.16 46.79 11.09
C SER A 448 36.86 46.93 12.46
N GLU A 449 37.96 46.21 12.51
CA GLU A 449 39.23 46.52 13.16
C GLU A 449 39.53 46.07 14.63
N LYS A 450 40.65 45.41 14.67
CA LYS A 450 41.73 45.40 15.69
C LYS A 450 41.42 44.64 16.98
N ASP A 451 42.25 43.81 17.47
CA ASP A 451 43.71 43.88 17.72
C ASP A 451 44.23 42.54 18.26
N LYS A 452 45.39 42.22 17.80
CA LYS A 452 46.55 41.63 18.51
C LYS A 452 46.38 40.86 19.80
N GLY A 453 46.95 39.66 19.81
CA GLY A 453 48.10 39.52 20.65
C GLY A 453 48.09 38.38 21.66
N THR A 454 49.02 37.51 21.51
CA THR A 454 49.98 36.95 22.44
C THR A 454 49.60 35.72 23.32
N LYS A 455 50.30 34.67 23.02
CA LYS A 455 51.02 33.75 23.96
C LYS A 455 50.29 33.19 25.20
N GLU A 456 50.15 31.91 25.29
CA GLU A 456 51.09 30.92 25.88
C GLU A 456 50.66 29.50 25.41
#